data_6c16e80438a6accdf7bba99701649ffe
#
_entry.id   6c16e80438a6accdf7bba99701649ffe
#
_cell.length_a   1.000
_cell.length_b   1.000
_cell.length_c   1.000
_cell.angle_alpha   90.00
_cell.angle_beta   90.00
_cell.angle_gamma   90.00
#
_symmetry.space_group_name_H-M   'P 1'
#
loop_
_entity.id
_entity.type
_entity.pdbx_description
1 polymer ?
#
loop_
_entity_poly.entity_id
_entity_poly.type
_entity_poly.pdbx_seq_one_letter_code
_entity_poly.pdbx_strand_id
1 'polypeptide(L)'
;MNKHVFLSFGFMLFLFSCATTPTAPALTPAEIQSMQSRQYEESKEVVFASVVSVFQDLGYQIANADLQTGLITSESAAANDAMYAFWTGVAKNTQTKGTAFVERIGSITSVRLNFVTSTNESFGYGQQRKNE
;
A
#
# COMPACT_ATOMS: atom_id res chain seq x y z
N MET A 1 -59.66 -11.30 3.34
CA MET A 1 -58.24 -11.37 2.89
C MET A 1 -57.79 -9.93 2.70
N ASN A 2 -56.95 -9.44 3.65
CA ASN A 2 -56.77 -8.03 3.90
C ASN A 2 -55.84 -7.38 2.84
N LYS A 3 -56.31 -6.32 2.18
CA LYS A 3 -55.60 -5.53 1.15
C LYS A 3 -54.24 -5.03 1.60
N HIS A 4 -54.04 -4.88 2.91
CA HIS A 4 -52.79 -4.42 3.53
C HIS A 4 -51.67 -5.48 3.54
N VAL A 5 -51.99 -6.78 3.47
CA VAL A 5 -50.99 -7.85 3.43
C VAL A 5 -50.30 -7.92 2.06
N PHE A 6 -51.04 -7.64 0.98
CA PHE A 6 -50.48 -7.60 -0.37
C PHE A 6 -49.56 -6.38 -0.61
N LEU A 7 -49.88 -5.26 0.03
CA LEU A 7 -49.09 -4.04 -0.09
C LEU A 7 -47.73 -4.17 0.68
N SER A 8 -47.76 -4.88 1.82
CA SER A 8 -46.55 -5.11 2.63
C SER A 8 -45.59 -6.11 1.97
N PHE A 9 -46.10 -7.10 1.21
CA PHE A 9 -45.29 -8.09 0.53
C PHE A 9 -44.60 -7.53 -0.73
N GLY A 10 -45.24 -6.57 -1.42
CA GLY A 10 -44.67 -5.90 -2.57
C GLY A 10 -43.50 -4.96 -2.23
N PHE A 11 -43.48 -4.38 -1.04
CA PHE A 11 -42.41 -3.45 -0.59
C PHE A 11 -41.10 -4.18 -0.21
N MET A 12 -41.21 -5.46 0.17
CA MET A 12 -40.02 -6.23 0.60
C MET A 12 -39.19 -6.81 -0.56
N LEU A 13 -39.71 -6.78 -1.81
CA LEU A 13 -39.04 -7.33 -2.99
C LEU A 13 -38.09 -6.34 -3.68
N PHE A 14 -38.06 -5.05 -3.28
CA PHE A 14 -37.23 -4.02 -3.92
C PHE A 14 -35.82 -3.85 -3.33
N LEU A 15 -35.44 -4.63 -2.29
CA LEU A 15 -34.16 -4.44 -1.58
C LEU A 15 -33.01 -5.34 -2.07
N PHE A 16 -33.19 -6.17 -3.10
CA PHE A 16 -32.11 -6.96 -3.70
C PHE A 16 -31.48 -6.28 -4.91
N SER A 17 -31.07 -5.02 -4.77
CA SER A 17 -30.14 -4.43 -5.70
C SER A 17 -28.74 -4.84 -5.31
N CYS A 18 -28.25 -5.98 -5.84
CA CYS A 18 -26.84 -6.31 -5.80
C CYS A 18 -26.05 -5.30 -6.61
N ALA A 19 -25.44 -4.32 -5.95
CA ALA A 19 -24.44 -3.48 -6.56
C ALA A 19 -23.18 -4.34 -6.80
N THR A 20 -23.02 -4.83 -8.02
CA THR A 20 -21.74 -5.39 -8.49
C THR A 20 -20.77 -4.23 -8.60
N THR A 21 -19.85 -4.10 -7.64
CA THR A 21 -18.71 -3.20 -7.75
C THR A 21 -17.83 -3.67 -8.90
N PRO A 22 -17.56 -2.85 -9.92
CA PRO A 22 -16.64 -3.23 -10.98
C PRO A 22 -15.25 -3.42 -10.35
N THR A 23 -14.75 -4.65 -10.38
CA THR A 23 -13.37 -4.95 -10.02
C THR A 23 -12.49 -4.34 -11.11
N ALA A 24 -11.68 -3.34 -10.77
CA ALA A 24 -10.68 -2.80 -11.70
C ALA A 24 -9.78 -3.96 -12.19
N PRO A 25 -9.45 -4.02 -13.48
CA PRO A 25 -8.57 -5.05 -14.00
C PRO A 25 -7.22 -5.00 -13.27
N ALA A 26 -6.74 -6.15 -12.81
CA ALA A 26 -5.42 -6.26 -12.19
C ALA A 26 -4.36 -5.88 -13.22
N LEU A 27 -3.43 -4.99 -12.83
CA LEU A 27 -2.30 -4.61 -13.68
C LEU A 27 -1.43 -5.82 -14.00
N THR A 28 -0.97 -5.90 -15.23
CA THR A 28 0.00 -6.92 -15.63
C THR A 28 1.37 -6.67 -14.98
N PRO A 29 2.22 -7.69 -14.78
CA PRO A 29 3.57 -7.51 -14.25
C PRO A 29 4.41 -6.49 -15.04
N ALA A 30 4.23 -6.41 -16.37
CA ALA A 30 4.93 -5.45 -17.21
C ALA A 30 4.46 -4.00 -16.96
N GLU A 31 3.17 -3.78 -16.76
CA GLU A 31 2.62 -2.46 -16.41
C GLU A 31 3.11 -2.02 -15.02
N ILE A 32 3.12 -2.92 -14.04
CA ILE A 32 3.67 -2.65 -12.70
C ILE A 32 5.14 -2.24 -12.81
N GLN A 33 5.94 -3.01 -13.55
CA GLN A 33 7.38 -2.73 -13.73
C GLN A 33 7.62 -1.38 -14.43
N SER A 34 6.80 -1.00 -15.42
CA SER A 34 6.91 0.28 -16.11
C SER A 34 6.59 1.48 -15.19
N MET A 35 5.72 1.30 -14.22
CA MET A 35 5.40 2.33 -13.21
C MET A 35 6.49 2.44 -12.15
N GLN A 36 7.14 1.33 -11.82
CA GLN A 36 8.16 1.26 -10.77
C GLN A 36 9.54 1.77 -11.20
N SER A 37 9.77 1.98 -12.50
CA SER A 37 11.07 2.41 -13.02
C SER A 37 10.96 3.75 -13.73
N ARG A 38 11.91 4.67 -13.44
CA ARG A 38 12.07 5.96 -14.11
C ARG A 38 13.53 6.23 -14.41
N GLN A 39 13.76 7.01 -15.48
CA GLN A 39 15.09 7.39 -15.94
C GLN A 39 15.23 8.90 -15.93
N TYR A 40 16.42 9.36 -15.54
CA TYR A 40 16.78 10.77 -15.42
C TYR A 40 18.13 11.03 -16.07
N GLU A 41 18.33 12.20 -16.65
CA GLU A 41 19.60 12.61 -17.25
C GLU A 41 20.61 13.12 -16.21
N GLU A 42 20.12 13.40 -14.99
CA GLU A 42 20.90 13.90 -13.87
C GLU A 42 21.88 12.85 -13.31
N SER A 43 22.90 13.32 -12.55
CA SER A 43 23.87 12.44 -11.92
C SER A 43 23.24 11.54 -10.86
N LYS A 44 23.89 10.40 -10.57
CA LYS A 44 23.43 9.45 -9.53
C LYS A 44 23.26 10.14 -8.18
N GLU A 45 24.17 11.03 -7.82
CA GLU A 45 24.19 11.73 -6.54
C GLU A 45 22.96 12.63 -6.39
N VAL A 46 22.63 13.41 -7.44
CA VAL A 46 21.48 14.32 -7.44
C VAL A 46 20.18 13.52 -7.36
N VAL A 47 20.04 12.48 -8.18
CA VAL A 47 18.85 11.63 -8.19
C VAL A 47 18.69 10.90 -6.87
N PHE A 48 19.77 10.36 -6.31
CA PHE A 48 19.77 9.67 -5.02
C PHE A 48 19.30 10.60 -3.89
N ALA A 49 19.86 11.80 -3.77
CA ALA A 49 19.46 12.79 -2.78
C ALA A 49 17.98 13.19 -2.94
N SER A 50 17.51 13.33 -4.19
CA SER A 50 16.11 13.64 -4.48
C SER A 50 15.16 12.52 -4.04
N VAL A 51 15.53 11.25 -4.26
CA VAL A 51 14.72 10.10 -3.81
C VAL A 51 14.64 10.05 -2.28
N VAL A 52 15.75 10.31 -1.57
CA VAL A 52 15.75 10.40 -0.10
C VAL A 52 14.79 11.50 0.38
N SER A 53 14.86 12.70 -0.22
CA SER A 53 13.95 13.80 0.10
C SER A 53 12.48 13.43 -0.13
N VAL A 54 12.16 12.82 -1.27
CA VAL A 54 10.78 12.40 -1.58
C VAL A 54 10.25 11.40 -0.55
N PHE A 55 11.04 10.42 -0.12
CA PHE A 55 10.61 9.51 0.94
C PHE A 55 10.29 10.25 2.24
N GLN A 56 11.13 11.23 2.63
CA GLN A 56 10.90 12.04 3.83
C GLN A 56 9.64 12.91 3.70
N ASP A 57 9.43 13.55 2.55
CA ASP A 57 8.24 14.36 2.25
C ASP A 57 6.94 13.54 2.29
N LEU A 58 7.02 12.26 1.90
CA LEU A 58 5.92 11.30 2.02
C LEU A 58 5.72 10.74 3.45
N GLY A 59 6.53 11.18 4.41
CA GLY A 59 6.44 10.74 5.81
C GLY A 59 7.11 9.40 6.12
N TYR A 60 7.97 8.91 5.21
CA TYR A 60 8.78 7.73 5.47
C TYR A 60 10.02 8.07 6.29
N GLN A 61 10.38 7.20 7.20
CA GLN A 61 11.66 7.25 7.91
C GLN A 61 12.71 6.46 7.12
N ILE A 62 13.86 7.08 6.85
CA ILE A 62 14.96 6.40 6.16
C ILE A 62 15.64 5.43 7.14
N ALA A 63 15.55 4.15 6.85
CA ALA A 63 16.21 3.10 7.64
C ALA A 63 17.67 2.91 7.20
N ASN A 64 17.93 3.00 5.89
CA ASN A 64 19.28 2.96 5.32
C ASN A 64 19.33 3.71 4.00
N ALA A 65 20.44 4.40 3.73
CA ALA A 65 20.69 5.06 2.46
C ALA A 65 22.19 4.98 2.15
N ASP A 66 22.54 4.22 1.12
CA ASP A 66 23.92 4.01 0.69
C ASP A 66 24.08 4.42 -0.78
N LEU A 67 24.76 5.54 -0.98
CA LEU A 67 25.02 6.09 -2.32
C LEU A 67 25.91 5.18 -3.17
N GLN A 68 26.83 4.43 -2.60
CA GLN A 68 27.74 3.57 -3.36
C GLN A 68 26.97 2.43 -4.03
N THR A 69 26.17 1.71 -3.27
CA THR A 69 25.30 0.67 -3.78
C THR A 69 24.08 1.22 -4.52
N GLY A 70 23.68 2.46 -4.20
CA GLY A 70 22.46 3.08 -4.72
C GLY A 70 21.19 2.60 -4.03
N LEU A 71 21.30 1.88 -2.91
CA LEU A 71 20.17 1.32 -2.18
C LEU A 71 19.66 2.33 -1.12
N ILE A 72 18.35 2.55 -1.13
CA ILE A 72 17.63 3.31 -0.10
C ILE A 72 16.53 2.41 0.44
N THR A 73 16.45 2.26 1.75
CA THR A 73 15.33 1.59 2.43
C THR A 73 14.66 2.53 3.40
N SER A 74 13.34 2.52 3.41
CA SER A 74 12.53 3.40 4.23
C SER A 74 11.30 2.66 4.76
N GLU A 75 10.75 3.15 5.85
CA GLU A 75 9.57 2.56 6.50
C GLU A 75 8.57 3.67 6.84
N SER A 76 7.28 3.44 6.55
CA SER A 76 6.24 4.35 6.99
C SER A 76 6.04 4.25 8.51
N ALA A 77 5.48 5.29 9.12
CA ALA A 77 4.94 5.16 10.45
C ALA A 77 3.90 4.04 10.50
N ALA A 78 3.89 3.28 11.58
CA ALA A 78 2.89 2.26 11.79
C ALA A 78 1.51 2.90 11.98
N ALA A 79 0.55 2.54 11.14
CA ALA A 79 -0.84 2.98 11.26
C ALA A 79 -1.62 1.97 12.10
N ASN A 80 -2.15 2.44 13.24
CA ASN A 80 -3.01 1.65 14.12
C ASN A 80 -4.46 2.02 13.86
N ASP A 81 -5.31 1.05 13.56
CA ASP A 81 -6.74 1.25 13.48
C ASP A 81 -7.38 1.07 14.87
N ALA A 82 -7.34 2.15 15.66
CA ALA A 82 -7.86 2.15 17.03
C ALA A 82 -9.38 1.92 17.07
N MET A 83 -10.13 2.39 16.07
CA MET A 83 -11.58 2.19 15.98
C MET A 83 -11.91 0.72 15.70
N TYR A 84 -11.18 0.09 14.81
CA TYR A 84 -11.33 -1.33 14.52
C TYR A 84 -10.98 -2.18 15.75
N ALA A 85 -9.88 -1.85 16.46
CA ALA A 85 -9.47 -2.54 17.68
C ALA A 85 -10.52 -2.41 18.80
N PHE A 86 -11.16 -1.25 18.93
CA PHE A 86 -12.21 -1.01 19.92
C PHE A 86 -13.45 -1.91 19.69
N TRP A 87 -13.89 -2.07 18.43
CA TRP A 87 -15.08 -2.86 18.12
C TRP A 87 -14.83 -4.35 18.01
N THR A 88 -13.65 -4.79 17.63
CA THR A 88 -13.36 -6.21 17.36
C THR A 88 -12.48 -6.86 18.41
N GLY A 89 -11.81 -6.08 19.28
CA GLY A 89 -10.79 -6.59 20.20
C GLY A 89 -9.49 -7.01 19.50
N VAL A 90 -9.35 -6.72 18.20
CA VAL A 90 -8.20 -7.08 17.37
C VAL A 90 -7.39 -5.82 17.04
N ALA A 91 -6.15 -5.72 17.51
CA ALA A 91 -5.26 -4.64 17.12
C ALA A 91 -4.65 -4.93 15.75
N LYS A 92 -4.92 -4.05 14.80
CA LYS A 92 -4.38 -4.10 13.44
C LYS A 92 -3.30 -3.03 13.29
N ASN A 93 -2.09 -3.46 12.94
CA ASN A 93 -0.95 -2.60 12.68
C ASN A 93 -0.49 -2.78 11.25
N THR A 94 -0.53 -1.71 10.47
CA THR A 94 -0.12 -1.71 9.06
C THR A 94 1.13 -0.84 8.91
N GLN A 95 2.17 -1.39 8.30
CA GLN A 95 3.41 -0.70 8.00
C GLN A 95 3.80 -0.94 6.54
N THR A 96 4.21 0.11 5.85
CA THR A 96 4.71 0.01 4.48
C THR A 96 6.22 0.23 4.46
N LYS A 97 6.94 -0.71 3.87
CA LYS A 97 8.37 -0.59 3.58
C LYS A 97 8.56 -0.15 2.13
N GLY A 98 9.29 0.94 1.92
CA GLY A 98 9.71 1.43 0.61
C GLY A 98 11.17 1.10 0.37
N THR A 99 11.50 0.58 -0.81
CA THR A 99 12.87 0.35 -1.26
C THR A 99 13.08 1.05 -2.59
N ALA A 100 14.15 1.83 -2.71
CA ALA A 100 14.57 2.41 -3.97
C ALA A 100 15.99 1.92 -4.33
N PHE A 101 16.20 1.69 -5.63
CA PHE A 101 17.51 1.38 -6.16
C PHE A 101 17.85 2.39 -7.26
N VAL A 102 18.96 3.12 -7.07
CA VAL A 102 19.44 4.18 -7.95
C VAL A 102 20.77 3.76 -8.58
N GLU A 103 20.78 3.59 -9.89
CA GLU A 103 21.98 3.16 -10.61
C GLU A 103 22.27 4.07 -11.80
N ARG A 104 23.55 4.29 -12.11
CA ARG A 104 24.00 5.01 -13.31
C ARG A 104 24.23 4.01 -14.43
N ILE A 105 23.53 4.19 -15.57
CA ILE A 105 23.66 3.35 -16.75
C ILE A 105 24.08 4.27 -17.92
N GLY A 106 25.38 4.34 -18.22
CA GLY A 106 25.90 5.25 -19.23
C GLY A 106 25.65 6.72 -18.89
N SER A 107 24.86 7.42 -19.71
CA SER A 107 24.51 8.84 -19.52
C SER A 107 23.27 9.08 -18.68
N ILE A 108 22.50 8.05 -18.37
CA ILE A 108 21.23 8.16 -17.62
C ILE A 108 21.33 7.51 -16.23
N THR A 109 20.52 8.00 -15.30
CA THR A 109 20.35 7.42 -13.96
C THR A 109 18.97 6.78 -13.90
N SER A 110 18.94 5.50 -13.60
CA SER A 110 17.70 4.72 -13.43
C SER A 110 17.34 4.62 -11.96
N VAL A 111 16.07 4.85 -11.65
CA VAL A 111 15.49 4.65 -10.31
C VAL A 111 14.43 3.56 -10.41
N ARG A 112 14.52 2.56 -9.54
CA ARG A 112 13.49 1.54 -9.36
C ARG A 112 12.94 1.63 -7.94
N LEU A 113 11.61 1.66 -7.82
CA LEU A 113 10.90 1.74 -6.54
C LEU A 113 10.11 0.45 -6.31
N ASN A 114 10.12 -0.04 -5.08
CA ASN A 114 9.27 -1.13 -4.64
C ASN A 114 8.67 -0.81 -3.27
N PHE A 115 7.38 -1.12 -3.08
CA PHE A 115 6.67 -0.94 -1.82
C PHE A 115 6.05 -2.26 -1.40
N VAL A 116 6.27 -2.60 -0.13
CA VAL A 116 5.69 -3.79 0.51
C VAL A 116 4.93 -3.35 1.75
N THR A 117 3.64 -3.64 1.77
CA THR A 117 2.79 -3.35 2.93
C THR A 117 2.60 -4.62 3.73
N SER A 118 2.96 -4.57 5.01
CA SER A 118 2.78 -5.66 5.96
C SER A 118 1.69 -5.27 6.96
N THR A 119 0.71 -6.15 7.14
CA THR A 119 -0.33 -5.99 8.14
C THR A 119 -0.16 -7.08 9.19
N ASN A 120 0.00 -6.67 10.45
CA ASN A 120 0.04 -7.57 11.59
C ASN A 120 -1.25 -7.41 12.38
N GLU A 121 -1.96 -8.52 12.57
CA GLU A 121 -3.14 -8.59 13.42
C GLU A 121 -2.74 -9.31 14.72
N SER A 122 -2.96 -8.65 15.87
CA SER A 122 -2.74 -9.26 17.19
C SER A 122 -4.08 -9.38 17.91
N PHE A 123 -4.45 -10.62 18.21
CA PHE A 123 -5.55 -10.91 19.12
C PHE A 123 -5.06 -10.77 20.55
N GLY A 124 -5.87 -10.20 21.43
CA GLY A 124 -5.50 -9.94 22.83
C GLY A 124 -5.16 -11.19 23.69
N TYR A 125 -5.18 -12.37 23.09
CA TYR A 125 -4.71 -13.62 23.69
C TYR A 125 -3.84 -14.37 22.69
N GLY A 126 -2.51 -14.22 22.81
CA GLY A 126 -1.52 -15.05 22.13
C GLY A 126 -1.08 -14.51 20.76
N GLN A 127 0.22 -14.21 20.68
CA GLN A 127 0.88 -13.85 19.43
C GLN A 127 0.91 -15.05 18.47
N GLN A 128 0.22 -14.98 17.36
CA GLN A 128 0.54 -15.81 16.20
C GLN A 128 1.07 -14.93 15.09
N ARG A 129 2.38 -15.03 14.83
CA ARG A 129 3.01 -14.49 13.63
C ARG A 129 2.59 -15.34 12.44
N LYS A 130 1.81 -14.79 11.53
CA LYS A 130 1.62 -15.38 10.21
C LYS A 130 2.57 -14.64 9.25
N ASN A 131 3.67 -15.30 8.90
CA ASN A 131 4.54 -14.87 7.82
C ASN A 131 3.99 -15.48 6.52
N GLU A 132 3.55 -14.65 5.61
CA GLU A 132 3.37 -14.99 4.19
C GLU A 132 4.28 -14.13 3.35
#